data_67124b7ced50aa946bf14e8a2edb2cb4
#
_entry.id   67124b7ced50aa946bf14e8a2edb2cb4
#
_cell.length_a   1.000
_cell.length_b   1.000
_cell.length_c   1.000
_cell.angle_alpha   90.00
_cell.angle_beta   90.00
_cell.angle_gamma   90.00
#
_symmetry.space_group_name_H-M   'P 1'
#
loop_
_entity.id
_entity.type
_entity.pdbx_description
1 polymer ?
#
loop_
_entity_poly.entity_id
_entity_poly.type
_entity_poly.pdbx_seq_one_letter_code
_entity_poly.pdbx_strand_id
1 'polypeptide(L)'
;VEAAGLKPPIVLYEPPRRARTDYRIGLSAWTDKSMLEEGHFYPYRTMTAEERLWWYAHFFDAVEVNSTFYAIASSETTSAWVERTPRGFVFDIKAYGLLTGHDVDVARVPDALTRLLPASVRRRDRGRIANAEFGEEARAWAFAELRASLQPLRAAGKLGYVLFQLAPWVTRSDGALAALRRLPRELPDTVVAVEFRHRSWFGAHTDETLAFLRDHGLTYVSIDGPRSRATVPSLPALTTADAVFRLHGRNFQGFLAQVQGKRPSVAEKYDYLYSERELEEIARTAGTLNGRAERVHLAMNNNRRDYPATNGMQLKAMLLEDWQPPDREELIEELQETRRARRQSRRRASAASHRDSRSAGGSGSTPRSRAGSGRRAS
;
A
#
# COMPACT_ATOMS: atom_id res chain seq x y z
N VAL A 1 -26.30 -8.41 22.47
CA VAL A 1 -24.86 -8.46 22.80
C VAL A 1 -24.38 -7.02 22.70
N GLU A 2 -24.25 -6.32 23.83
CA GLU A 2 -23.66 -4.97 23.86
C GLU A 2 -22.31 -4.99 23.14
N ALA A 3 -22.14 -4.10 22.19
CA ALA A 3 -20.88 -3.89 21.52
C ALA A 3 -19.89 -3.31 22.54
N ALA A 4 -19.12 -4.19 23.21
CA ALA A 4 -18.04 -3.74 24.06
C ALA A 4 -17.10 -2.87 23.20
N GLY A 5 -16.92 -1.61 23.59
CA GLY A 5 -16.06 -0.67 22.93
C GLY A 5 -14.63 -1.16 22.81
N LEU A 6 -13.80 -0.47 22.01
CA LEU A 6 -12.36 -0.73 21.94
C LEU A 6 -11.77 -0.50 23.35
N LYS A 7 -10.98 -1.47 23.81
CA LYS A 7 -10.25 -1.32 25.07
C LYS A 7 -9.18 -0.23 24.94
N PRO A 8 -8.80 0.43 26.05
CA PRO A 8 -7.62 1.31 26.02
C PRO A 8 -6.40 0.55 25.53
N PRO A 9 -5.47 1.21 24.79
CA PRO A 9 -4.24 0.58 24.30
C PRO A 9 -3.36 0.04 25.44
N ILE A 10 -2.81 -1.15 25.24
CA ILE A 10 -1.74 -1.69 26.09
C ILE A 10 -0.45 -0.99 25.68
N VAL A 11 0.13 -0.17 26.57
CA VAL A 11 1.37 0.55 26.31
C VAL A 11 2.54 -0.24 26.90
N LEU A 12 3.34 -0.84 26.02
CA LEU A 12 4.56 -1.58 26.36
C LEU A 12 5.84 -0.81 26.05
N TYR A 13 5.74 0.24 25.23
CA TYR A 13 6.82 1.14 24.88
C TYR A 13 6.50 2.52 25.43
N GLU A 14 7.41 3.07 26.24
CA GLU A 14 7.30 4.42 26.77
C GLU A 14 8.35 5.31 26.11
N PRO A 15 8.00 6.00 25.02
CA PRO A 15 8.90 6.98 24.40
C PRO A 15 9.09 8.19 25.32
N PRO A 16 10.11 9.01 25.09
CA PRO A 16 10.19 10.32 25.70
C PRO A 16 8.89 11.09 25.42
N ARG A 17 8.29 11.71 26.45
CA ARG A 17 7.05 12.50 26.26
C ARG A 17 7.29 13.56 25.18
N ARG A 18 6.44 13.57 24.18
CA ARG A 18 6.43 14.54 23.09
C ARG A 18 5.30 15.53 23.30
N ALA A 19 5.47 16.73 22.78
CA ALA A 19 4.43 17.76 22.85
C ALA A 19 3.17 17.36 22.05
N ARG A 20 3.37 16.61 20.93
CA ARG A 20 2.28 16.19 20.03
C ARG A 20 2.68 14.91 19.28
N THR A 21 1.70 14.03 19.05
CA THR A 21 1.83 12.85 18.18
C THR A 21 1.52 13.25 16.73
N ASP A 22 2.26 12.68 15.79
CA ASP A 22 2.02 12.83 14.36
C ASP A 22 0.99 11.79 13.89
N TYR A 23 -0.23 12.23 13.57
CA TYR A 23 -1.28 11.36 13.06
C TYR A 23 -1.22 11.25 11.54
N ARG A 24 -1.15 10.04 11.01
CA ARG A 24 -1.11 9.71 9.60
C ARG A 24 -2.35 8.92 9.21
N ILE A 25 -3.31 9.58 8.61
CA ILE A 25 -4.57 8.96 8.20
C ILE A 25 -4.55 8.76 6.69
N GLY A 26 -4.87 7.54 6.26
CA GLY A 26 -4.90 7.18 4.85
C GLY A 26 -5.72 5.94 4.56
N LEU A 27 -5.74 5.53 3.30
CA LEU A 27 -6.45 4.36 2.82
C LEU A 27 -5.47 3.25 2.46
N SER A 28 -5.97 2.01 2.39
CA SER A 28 -5.16 0.84 1.99
C SER A 28 -4.99 0.68 0.47
N ALA A 29 -5.40 1.66 -0.30
CA ALA A 29 -5.13 1.87 -1.71
C ALA A 29 -5.70 3.21 -2.17
N TRP A 30 -5.09 3.84 -3.17
CA TRP A 30 -5.67 5.00 -3.88
C TRP A 30 -6.26 4.63 -5.25
N THR A 31 -6.22 3.35 -5.63
CA THR A 31 -6.71 2.83 -6.91
C THR A 31 -7.55 1.56 -6.71
N ASP A 32 -8.27 1.46 -5.60
CA ASP A 32 -9.18 0.35 -5.40
C ASP A 32 -10.26 0.32 -6.50
N LYS A 33 -10.51 -0.89 -7.05
CA LYS A 33 -11.40 -1.07 -8.19
C LYS A 33 -12.81 -0.57 -7.90
N SER A 34 -13.35 -0.86 -6.73
CA SER A 34 -14.71 -0.46 -6.37
C SER A 34 -14.84 1.06 -6.22
N MET A 35 -13.81 1.73 -5.69
CA MET A 35 -13.75 3.19 -5.61
C MET A 35 -13.69 3.83 -7.01
N LEU A 36 -12.96 3.23 -7.96
CA LEU A 36 -12.82 3.76 -9.31
C LEU A 36 -14.09 3.54 -10.18
N GLU A 37 -14.77 2.40 -10.01
CA GLU A 37 -15.90 2.01 -10.85
C GLU A 37 -17.25 2.44 -10.28
N GLU A 38 -17.40 2.44 -8.97
CA GLU A 38 -18.68 2.65 -8.29
C GLU A 38 -18.70 3.88 -7.36
N GLY A 39 -17.50 4.47 -7.09
CA GLY A 39 -17.34 5.60 -6.19
C GLY A 39 -17.40 6.95 -6.90
N HIS A 40 -17.41 8.03 -6.09
CA HIS A 40 -17.42 9.44 -6.51
C HIS A 40 -16.27 10.24 -5.87
N PHE A 41 -15.35 9.57 -5.19
CA PHE A 41 -14.19 10.23 -4.59
C PHE A 41 -13.34 10.91 -5.66
N TYR A 42 -13.10 10.26 -6.81
CA TYR A 42 -12.43 10.85 -7.95
C TYR A 42 -13.44 11.55 -8.88
N PRO A 43 -13.17 12.82 -9.30
CA PRO A 43 -14.11 13.58 -10.11
C PRO A 43 -14.30 13.01 -11.53
N TYR A 44 -13.27 12.30 -12.04
CA TYR A 44 -13.32 11.74 -13.39
C TYR A 44 -12.80 10.30 -13.42
N ARG A 45 -13.54 9.40 -14.04
CA ARG A 45 -13.10 8.01 -14.27
C ARG A 45 -11.85 7.92 -15.18
N THR A 46 -11.65 8.93 -16.03
CA THR A 46 -10.53 9.03 -16.98
C THR A 46 -9.23 9.56 -16.38
N MET A 47 -9.18 9.76 -15.05
CA MET A 47 -7.94 10.18 -14.39
C MET A 47 -6.83 9.16 -14.56
N THR A 48 -5.62 9.62 -14.85
CA THR A 48 -4.41 8.80 -14.85
C THR A 48 -4.04 8.39 -13.42
N ALA A 49 -3.17 7.41 -13.26
CA ALA A 49 -2.66 7.01 -11.94
C ALA A 49 -1.96 8.17 -11.22
N GLU A 50 -1.26 9.04 -11.96
CA GLU A 50 -0.63 10.25 -11.46
C GLU A 50 -1.66 11.27 -10.95
N GLU A 51 -2.67 11.58 -11.75
CA GLU A 51 -3.74 12.50 -11.37
C GLU A 51 -4.52 12.00 -10.15
N ARG A 52 -4.72 10.68 -10.03
CA ARG A 52 -5.37 10.07 -8.87
C ARG A 52 -4.52 10.21 -7.61
N LEU A 53 -3.20 9.98 -7.70
CA LEU A 53 -2.31 10.14 -6.57
C LEU A 53 -2.22 11.61 -6.13
N TRP A 54 -2.16 12.53 -7.11
CA TRP A 54 -2.22 13.97 -6.84
C TRP A 54 -3.51 14.36 -6.12
N TRP A 55 -4.68 13.96 -6.63
CA TRP A 55 -5.98 14.20 -6.00
C TRP A 55 -6.04 13.62 -4.58
N TYR A 56 -5.64 12.38 -4.42
CA TYR A 56 -5.63 11.67 -3.16
C TYR A 56 -4.80 12.39 -2.09
N ALA A 57 -3.62 12.88 -2.46
CA ALA A 57 -2.68 13.53 -1.55
C ALA A 57 -3.17 14.91 -1.04
N HIS A 58 -4.24 15.49 -1.58
CA HIS A 58 -4.90 16.65 -1.01
C HIS A 58 -5.81 16.32 0.18
N PHE A 59 -6.33 15.11 0.23
CA PHE A 59 -7.24 14.66 1.29
C PHE A 59 -6.54 13.90 2.41
N PHE A 60 -5.48 13.18 2.09
CA PHE A 60 -4.81 12.25 3.01
C PHE A 60 -3.31 12.50 3.08
N ASP A 61 -2.73 12.16 4.25
CA ASP A 61 -1.29 12.37 4.53
C ASP A 61 -0.48 11.09 4.34
N ALA A 62 -1.15 9.96 4.21
CA ALA A 62 -0.53 8.65 4.04
C ALA A 62 -1.35 7.76 3.10
N VAL A 63 -0.70 6.76 2.54
CA VAL A 63 -1.36 5.68 1.82
C VAL A 63 -0.65 4.36 2.10
N GLU A 64 -1.41 3.31 2.39
CA GLU A 64 -0.88 1.94 2.44
C GLU A 64 -0.96 1.32 1.04
N VAL A 65 0.19 0.89 0.52
CA VAL A 65 0.30 0.36 -0.84
C VAL A 65 0.12 -1.16 -0.80
N ASN A 66 -1.10 -1.64 -0.99
CA ASN A 66 -1.41 -3.06 -0.95
C ASN A 66 -0.99 -3.83 -2.21
N SER A 67 -0.80 -3.16 -3.36
CA SER A 67 -0.38 -3.81 -4.60
C SER A 67 1.01 -4.46 -4.50
N THR A 68 1.88 -3.94 -3.64
CA THR A 68 3.23 -4.47 -3.40
C THR A 68 3.24 -5.87 -2.77
N PHE A 69 2.13 -6.29 -2.17
CA PHE A 69 1.92 -7.66 -1.73
C PHE A 69 1.95 -8.68 -2.89
N TYR A 70 1.52 -8.28 -4.06
CA TYR A 70 1.44 -9.14 -5.25
C TYR A 70 2.68 -9.06 -6.14
N ALA A 71 3.35 -7.90 -6.15
CA ALA A 71 4.59 -7.67 -6.91
C ALA A 71 5.34 -6.51 -6.26
N ILE A 72 6.63 -6.68 -5.99
CA ILE A 72 7.48 -5.62 -5.44
C ILE A 72 7.56 -4.50 -6.47
N ALA A 73 7.29 -3.27 -6.04
CA ALA A 73 7.43 -2.09 -6.91
C ALA A 73 8.91 -1.85 -7.25
N SER A 74 9.20 -1.41 -8.47
CA SER A 74 10.58 -1.01 -8.80
C SER A 74 10.97 0.31 -8.13
N SER A 75 12.27 0.58 -8.03
CA SER A 75 12.79 1.85 -7.50
C SER A 75 12.35 3.06 -8.32
N GLU A 76 12.18 2.90 -9.64
CA GLU A 76 11.65 3.93 -10.53
C GLU A 76 10.19 4.26 -10.19
N THR A 77 9.40 3.22 -9.90
CA THR A 77 8.00 3.38 -9.49
C THR A 77 7.89 4.15 -8.18
N THR A 78 8.68 3.79 -7.19
CA THR A 78 8.67 4.46 -5.87
C THR A 78 9.27 5.86 -5.95
N SER A 79 10.26 6.11 -6.81
CA SER A 79 10.76 7.46 -7.12
C SER A 79 9.67 8.34 -7.72
N ALA A 80 8.91 7.80 -8.67
CA ALA A 80 7.78 8.53 -9.25
C ALA A 80 6.67 8.84 -8.21
N TRP A 81 6.45 7.97 -7.23
CA TRP A 81 5.53 8.29 -6.13
C TRP A 81 6.05 9.44 -5.25
N VAL A 82 7.36 9.47 -4.98
CA VAL A 82 8.00 10.58 -4.25
C VAL A 82 7.79 11.91 -4.94
N GLU A 83 8.03 11.95 -6.26
CA GLU A 83 7.90 13.17 -7.07
C GLU A 83 6.46 13.68 -7.19
N ARG A 84 5.47 12.77 -7.13
CA ARG A 84 4.05 13.06 -7.35
C ARG A 84 3.26 13.39 -6.10
N THR A 85 3.91 13.46 -4.96
CA THR A 85 3.25 13.72 -3.67
C THR A 85 3.89 14.88 -2.94
N PRO A 86 3.14 15.64 -2.13
CA PRO A 86 3.69 16.77 -1.40
C PRO A 86 4.72 16.33 -0.36
N ARG A 87 5.55 17.29 0.10
CA ARG A 87 6.46 17.07 1.21
C ARG A 87 5.67 16.66 2.45
N GLY A 88 6.15 15.62 3.13
CA GLY A 88 5.48 15.11 4.32
C GLY A 88 4.42 14.02 4.06
N PHE A 89 4.07 13.75 2.81
CA PHE A 89 3.23 12.59 2.47
C PHE A 89 3.98 11.28 2.72
N VAL A 90 3.29 10.26 3.24
CA VAL A 90 3.89 9.01 3.69
C VAL A 90 3.32 7.81 2.93
N PHE A 91 4.20 6.89 2.55
CA PHE A 91 3.84 5.59 1.97
C PHE A 91 4.11 4.47 2.97
N ASP A 92 3.06 3.74 3.32
CA ASP A 92 3.13 2.51 4.10
C ASP A 92 3.13 1.34 3.11
N ILE A 93 4.12 0.49 3.16
CA ILE A 93 4.36 -0.52 2.11
C ILE A 93 4.00 -1.92 2.62
N LYS A 94 3.08 -2.60 1.96
CA LYS A 94 2.78 -3.98 2.29
C LYS A 94 3.83 -4.93 1.71
N ALA A 95 4.47 -5.71 2.56
CA ALA A 95 5.50 -6.65 2.17
C ALA A 95 4.98 -7.69 1.18
N TYR A 96 5.84 -8.13 0.26
CA TYR A 96 5.54 -9.15 -0.74
C TYR A 96 5.08 -10.46 -0.08
N GLY A 97 4.04 -11.08 -0.63
CA GLY A 97 3.37 -12.24 -0.04
C GLY A 97 4.30 -13.40 0.30
N LEU A 98 5.34 -13.61 -0.49
CA LEU A 98 6.41 -14.57 -0.19
C LEU A 98 7.02 -14.39 1.21
N LEU A 99 7.27 -13.14 1.61
CA LEU A 99 7.94 -12.80 2.87
C LEU A 99 7.01 -12.90 4.10
N THR A 100 5.72 -13.11 3.88
CA THR A 100 4.70 -13.13 4.94
C THR A 100 4.02 -14.50 5.12
N GLY A 101 4.59 -15.56 4.51
CA GLY A 101 4.09 -16.92 4.63
C GLY A 101 2.96 -17.26 3.66
N HIS A 102 2.65 -16.39 2.70
CA HIS A 102 1.62 -16.66 1.68
C HIS A 102 2.19 -17.43 0.49
N ASP A 103 1.34 -18.26 -0.10
CA ASP A 103 1.60 -18.83 -1.40
C ASP A 103 1.53 -17.74 -2.47
N VAL A 104 2.32 -17.90 -3.54
CA VAL A 104 2.42 -16.93 -4.63
C VAL A 104 1.84 -17.50 -5.91
N ASP A 105 1.09 -16.69 -6.65
CA ASP A 105 0.56 -17.05 -7.96
C ASP A 105 1.73 -17.16 -8.96
N VAL A 106 1.83 -18.30 -9.68
CA VAL A 106 2.87 -18.53 -10.69
C VAL A 106 2.96 -17.39 -11.69
N ALA A 107 1.81 -16.88 -12.16
CA ALA A 107 1.74 -15.80 -13.14
C ALA A 107 2.30 -14.45 -12.63
N ARG A 108 2.57 -14.33 -11.33
CA ARG A 108 3.07 -13.11 -10.67
C ARG A 108 4.51 -13.23 -10.17
N VAL A 109 5.14 -14.38 -10.39
CA VAL A 109 6.55 -14.60 -10.00
C VAL A 109 7.45 -13.99 -11.07
N PRO A 110 8.33 -13.03 -10.71
CA PRO A 110 9.27 -12.45 -11.67
C PRO A 110 10.26 -13.49 -12.21
N ASP A 111 10.74 -13.30 -13.43
CA ASP A 111 11.71 -14.20 -14.07
C ASP A 111 12.98 -14.40 -13.22
N ALA A 112 13.45 -13.34 -12.58
CA ALA A 112 14.60 -13.41 -11.68
C ALA A 112 14.37 -14.38 -10.51
N LEU A 113 13.19 -14.30 -9.87
CA LEU A 113 12.80 -15.19 -8.80
C LEU A 113 12.52 -16.62 -9.31
N THR A 114 11.93 -16.76 -10.51
CA THR A 114 11.67 -18.06 -11.13
C THR A 114 12.95 -18.88 -11.29
N ARG A 115 14.08 -18.24 -11.63
CA ARG A 115 15.38 -18.92 -11.80
C ARG A 115 15.91 -19.53 -10.50
N LEU A 116 15.51 -18.99 -9.36
CA LEU A 116 15.90 -19.49 -8.02
C LEU A 116 15.02 -20.63 -7.50
N LEU A 117 13.97 -21.00 -8.25
CA LEU A 117 13.05 -22.05 -7.84
C LEU A 117 13.54 -23.43 -8.30
N PRO A 118 13.15 -24.52 -7.60
CA PRO A 118 13.41 -25.89 -8.04
C PRO A 118 12.86 -26.16 -9.45
N ALA A 119 13.54 -27.01 -10.22
CA ALA A 119 13.16 -27.32 -11.60
C ALA A 119 11.72 -27.84 -11.75
N SER A 120 11.21 -28.56 -10.75
CA SER A 120 9.82 -29.05 -10.70
C SER A 120 8.79 -27.92 -10.58
N VAL A 121 9.15 -26.85 -9.88
CA VAL A 121 8.31 -25.66 -9.69
C VAL A 121 8.36 -24.74 -10.91
N ARG A 122 9.56 -24.55 -11.48
CA ARG A 122 9.77 -23.70 -12.68
C ARG A 122 8.99 -24.15 -13.92
N ARG A 123 8.61 -25.41 -14.00
CA ARG A 123 7.82 -25.96 -15.12
C ARG A 123 6.31 -25.78 -14.97
N ARG A 124 5.85 -25.19 -13.85
CA ARG A 124 4.43 -24.89 -13.67
C ARG A 124 4.07 -23.64 -14.45
N ASP A 125 3.03 -23.70 -15.26
CA ASP A 125 2.51 -22.60 -16.08
C ASP A 125 1.33 -21.87 -15.40
N ARG A 126 0.75 -22.47 -14.35
CA ARG A 126 -0.42 -21.96 -13.63
C ARG A 126 -0.52 -22.53 -12.21
N GLY A 127 -1.36 -21.90 -11.41
CA GLY A 127 -1.60 -22.28 -10.02
C GLY A 127 -0.79 -21.43 -9.04
N ARG A 128 -0.59 -21.97 -7.85
CA ARG A 128 0.17 -21.29 -6.78
C ARG A 128 1.39 -22.10 -6.39
N ILE A 129 2.45 -21.41 -6.06
CA ILE A 129 3.65 -21.98 -5.45
C ILE A 129 3.49 -21.84 -3.95
N ALA A 130 3.54 -22.95 -3.25
CA ALA A 130 3.46 -22.95 -1.79
C ALA A 130 4.66 -22.19 -1.19
N ASN A 131 4.43 -21.44 -0.12
CA ASN A 131 5.49 -20.66 0.51
C ASN A 131 6.72 -21.50 0.91
N ALA A 132 6.50 -22.75 1.33
CA ALA A 132 7.56 -23.68 1.69
C ALA A 132 8.44 -24.14 0.52
N GLU A 133 8.00 -23.95 -0.73
CA GLU A 133 8.78 -24.31 -1.92
C GLU A 133 9.83 -23.23 -2.30
N PHE A 134 9.76 -22.05 -1.65
CA PHE A 134 10.75 -20.99 -1.81
C PHE A 134 11.91 -21.21 -0.82
N GLY A 135 13.11 -21.39 -1.36
CA GLY A 135 14.34 -21.53 -0.56
C GLY A 135 14.85 -20.20 0.01
N GLU A 136 15.94 -20.25 0.75
CA GLU A 136 16.57 -19.06 1.36
C GLU A 136 17.07 -18.06 0.30
N GLU A 137 17.59 -18.53 -0.84
CA GLU A 137 18.02 -17.65 -1.94
C GLU A 137 16.86 -16.82 -2.50
N ALA A 138 15.68 -17.44 -2.67
CA ALA A 138 14.47 -16.74 -3.12
C ALA A 138 14.00 -15.71 -2.11
N ARG A 139 14.11 -15.98 -0.81
CA ARG A 139 13.77 -15.03 0.26
C ARG A 139 14.78 -13.89 0.33
N ALA A 140 16.07 -14.21 0.23
CA ALA A 140 17.14 -13.21 0.21
C ALA A 140 16.98 -12.26 -0.98
N TRP A 141 16.67 -12.79 -2.15
CA TRP A 141 16.33 -11.98 -3.33
C TRP A 141 15.15 -11.05 -3.06
N ALA A 142 14.04 -11.58 -2.51
CA ALA A 142 12.85 -10.78 -2.24
C ALA A 142 13.11 -9.66 -1.23
N PHE A 143 13.94 -9.89 -0.20
CA PHE A 143 14.36 -8.83 0.71
C PHE A 143 15.27 -7.79 0.03
N ALA A 144 16.17 -8.22 -0.85
CA ALA A 144 17.03 -7.29 -1.60
C ALA A 144 16.20 -6.38 -2.52
N GLU A 145 15.25 -6.94 -3.27
CA GLU A 145 14.33 -6.16 -4.11
C GLU A 145 13.45 -5.22 -3.28
N LEU A 146 12.94 -5.69 -2.14
CA LEU A 146 12.15 -4.85 -1.24
C LEU A 146 12.98 -3.67 -0.74
N ARG A 147 14.23 -3.89 -0.29
CA ARG A 147 15.13 -2.80 0.15
C ARG A 147 15.39 -1.79 -0.97
N ALA A 148 15.63 -2.27 -2.20
CA ALA A 148 15.83 -1.40 -3.36
C ALA A 148 14.58 -0.56 -3.65
N SER A 149 13.40 -1.18 -3.58
CA SER A 149 12.11 -0.51 -3.72
C SER A 149 11.87 0.57 -2.65
N LEU A 150 12.28 0.34 -1.41
CA LEU A 150 12.07 1.26 -0.30
C LEU A 150 13.05 2.44 -0.30
N GLN A 151 14.18 2.33 -0.96
CA GLN A 151 15.26 3.31 -0.91
C GLN A 151 14.83 4.73 -1.30
N PRO A 152 14.11 4.98 -2.43
CA PRO A 152 13.68 6.33 -2.79
C PRO A 152 12.72 6.95 -1.76
N LEU A 153 11.80 6.14 -1.20
CA LEU A 153 10.87 6.59 -0.17
C LEU A 153 11.60 6.97 1.12
N ARG A 154 12.59 6.16 1.51
CA ARG A 154 13.42 6.42 2.69
C ARG A 154 14.25 7.67 2.52
N ALA A 155 14.95 7.82 1.37
CA ALA A 155 15.79 8.98 1.08
C ALA A 155 14.99 10.30 1.08
N ALA A 156 13.72 10.25 0.69
CA ALA A 156 12.82 11.40 0.70
C ALA A 156 12.11 11.64 2.05
N GLY A 157 12.33 10.78 3.06
CA GLY A 157 11.60 10.83 4.33
C GLY A 157 10.11 10.52 4.20
N LYS A 158 9.72 9.76 3.15
CA LYS A 158 8.34 9.41 2.84
C LYS A 158 8.00 7.94 3.10
N LEU A 159 8.90 7.16 3.68
CA LEU A 159 8.60 5.80 4.13
C LEU A 159 7.97 5.86 5.53
N GLY A 160 6.76 5.33 5.66
CA GLY A 160 6.10 5.11 6.94
C GLY A 160 6.54 3.78 7.55
N TYR A 161 5.73 2.76 7.38
CA TYR A 161 6.05 1.41 7.84
C TYR A 161 6.07 0.39 6.69
N VAL A 162 6.70 -0.76 6.94
CA VAL A 162 6.56 -1.94 6.09
C VAL A 162 5.69 -2.96 6.83
N LEU A 163 4.53 -3.27 6.23
CA LEU A 163 3.53 -4.16 6.79
C LEU A 163 3.83 -5.62 6.48
N PHE A 164 4.09 -6.41 7.50
CA PHE A 164 4.13 -7.87 7.45
C PHE A 164 2.79 -8.43 7.96
N GLN A 165 1.78 -8.45 7.08
CA GLN A 165 0.54 -9.16 7.36
C GLN A 165 0.76 -10.65 7.15
N LEU A 166 0.85 -11.43 8.23
CA LEU A 166 1.09 -12.87 8.16
C LEU A 166 -0.08 -13.61 7.54
N ALA A 167 0.22 -14.72 6.87
CA ALA A 167 -0.82 -15.58 6.31
C ALA A 167 -1.72 -16.16 7.42
N PRO A 168 -3.03 -16.39 7.16
CA PRO A 168 -3.96 -16.86 8.19
C PRO A 168 -3.59 -18.21 8.80
N TRP A 169 -2.78 -19.00 8.14
CA TRP A 169 -2.30 -20.30 8.64
C TRP A 169 -0.94 -20.24 9.36
N VAL A 170 -0.32 -19.06 9.42
CA VAL A 170 0.91 -18.86 10.21
C VAL A 170 0.56 -18.80 11.69
N THR A 171 0.72 -19.92 12.37
CA THR A 171 0.51 -20.03 13.81
C THR A 171 1.73 -19.57 14.59
N ARG A 172 1.54 -19.28 15.89
CA ARG A 172 2.65 -19.04 16.82
C ARG A 172 3.45 -20.32 16.98
N SER A 173 4.70 -20.30 16.55
CA SER A 173 5.66 -21.40 16.61
C SER A 173 7.08 -20.84 16.69
N ASP A 174 8.05 -21.66 17.10
CA ASP A 174 9.45 -21.24 17.17
C ASP A 174 9.98 -20.79 15.80
N GLY A 175 9.57 -21.46 14.71
CA GLY A 175 9.93 -21.06 13.36
C GLY A 175 9.35 -19.70 12.96
N ALA A 176 8.08 -19.42 13.30
CA ALA A 176 7.45 -18.14 13.05
C ALA A 176 8.09 -17.00 13.89
N LEU A 177 8.39 -17.27 15.17
CA LEU A 177 9.12 -16.34 16.03
C LEU A 177 10.52 -16.06 15.51
N ALA A 178 11.25 -17.08 15.05
CA ALA A 178 12.59 -16.95 14.45
C ALA A 178 12.52 -16.10 13.16
N ALA A 179 11.51 -16.31 12.30
CA ALA A 179 11.31 -15.51 11.09
C ALA A 179 11.04 -14.03 11.42
N LEU A 180 10.17 -13.74 12.40
CA LEU A 180 9.91 -12.37 12.83
C LEU A 180 11.15 -11.70 13.44
N ARG A 181 11.94 -12.41 14.23
CA ARG A 181 13.18 -11.90 14.85
C ARG A 181 14.21 -11.44 13.81
N ARG A 182 14.19 -11.99 12.60
CA ARG A 182 15.10 -11.61 11.51
C ARG A 182 14.75 -10.27 10.85
N LEU A 183 13.47 -9.86 10.88
CA LEU A 183 12.96 -8.73 10.11
C LEU A 183 13.71 -7.41 10.33
N PRO A 184 14.07 -7.00 11.57
CA PRO A 184 14.82 -5.76 11.76
C PRO A 184 16.24 -5.77 11.15
N ARG A 185 16.84 -6.95 11.01
CA ARG A 185 18.15 -7.11 10.33
C ARG A 185 18.01 -7.08 8.81
N GLU A 186 16.91 -7.65 8.29
CA GLU A 186 16.61 -7.63 6.87
C GLU A 186 16.18 -6.23 6.39
N LEU A 187 15.56 -5.43 7.26
CA LEU A 187 15.06 -4.09 6.96
C LEU A 187 15.56 -3.08 8.00
N PRO A 188 16.88 -2.77 8.02
CA PRO A 188 17.42 -1.80 8.96
C PRO A 188 16.77 -0.42 8.73
N ASP A 189 16.71 0.39 9.79
CA ASP A 189 16.15 1.75 9.79
C ASP A 189 14.73 1.84 9.20
N THR A 190 13.93 0.80 9.41
CA THR A 190 12.57 0.70 8.90
C THR A 190 11.62 0.32 10.03
N VAL A 191 10.50 1.02 10.14
CA VAL A 191 9.41 0.61 11.01
C VAL A 191 8.77 -0.64 10.40
N VAL A 192 8.96 -1.79 11.05
CA VAL A 192 8.38 -3.07 10.63
C VAL A 192 7.12 -3.32 11.44
N ALA A 193 5.96 -3.26 10.79
CA ALA A 193 4.66 -3.48 11.39
C ALA A 193 4.16 -4.91 11.13
N VAL A 194 3.78 -5.63 12.20
CA VAL A 194 3.36 -7.03 12.12
C VAL A 194 1.86 -7.15 12.42
N GLU A 195 1.12 -7.66 11.44
CA GLU A 195 -0.30 -7.97 11.57
C GLU A 195 -0.51 -9.48 11.64
N PHE A 196 -1.04 -9.94 12.76
CA PHE A 196 -1.38 -11.34 12.95
C PHE A 196 -2.78 -11.65 12.41
N ARG A 197 -2.92 -12.85 11.82
CA ARG A 197 -4.19 -13.33 11.25
C ARG A 197 -4.65 -14.66 11.84
N HIS A 198 -3.88 -15.23 12.78
CA HIS A 198 -4.22 -16.47 13.47
C HIS A 198 -4.31 -16.25 14.98
N ARG A 199 -5.29 -16.89 15.63
CA ARG A 199 -5.57 -16.71 17.06
C ARG A 199 -4.50 -17.25 18.00
N SER A 200 -3.67 -18.19 17.53
CA SER A 200 -2.61 -18.78 18.38
C SER A 200 -1.60 -17.75 18.93
N TRP A 201 -1.58 -16.55 18.38
CA TRP A 201 -0.75 -15.44 18.86
C TRP A 201 -1.33 -14.72 20.08
N PHE A 202 -2.58 -15.04 20.45
CA PHE A 202 -3.36 -14.33 21.47
C PHE A 202 -3.89 -15.29 22.54
N GLY A 203 -4.80 -14.82 23.39
CA GLY A 203 -5.28 -15.58 24.55
C GLY A 203 -4.21 -15.69 25.61
N ALA A 204 -3.81 -16.90 25.97
CA ALA A 204 -2.74 -17.14 26.95
C ALA A 204 -1.36 -16.60 26.50
N HIS A 205 -1.17 -16.41 25.19
CA HIS A 205 0.09 -15.92 24.62
C HIS A 205 0.09 -14.42 24.30
N THR A 206 -0.96 -13.67 24.65
CA THR A 206 -1.08 -12.24 24.30
C THR A 206 0.12 -11.43 24.81
N ASP A 207 0.39 -11.53 26.11
CA ASP A 207 1.45 -10.73 26.75
C ASP A 207 2.84 -11.12 26.24
N GLU A 208 3.09 -12.42 26.04
CA GLU A 208 4.34 -12.91 25.46
C GLU A 208 4.52 -12.42 24.02
N THR A 209 3.46 -12.41 23.22
CA THR A 209 3.50 -11.95 21.82
C THR A 209 3.81 -10.45 21.75
N LEU A 210 3.14 -9.64 22.57
CA LEU A 210 3.37 -8.19 22.59
C LEU A 210 4.76 -7.85 23.14
N ALA A 211 5.20 -8.55 24.20
CA ALA A 211 6.54 -8.40 24.75
C ALA A 211 7.61 -8.79 23.72
N PHE A 212 7.42 -9.90 23.01
CA PHE A 212 8.31 -10.33 21.92
C PHE A 212 8.45 -9.24 20.84
N LEU A 213 7.35 -8.63 20.39
CA LEU A 213 7.41 -7.56 19.41
C LEU A 213 8.18 -6.35 19.92
N ARG A 214 7.89 -5.89 21.16
CA ARG A 214 8.62 -4.81 21.81
C ARG A 214 10.12 -5.09 21.87
N ASP A 215 10.50 -6.26 22.38
CA ASP A 215 11.91 -6.63 22.61
C ASP A 215 12.72 -6.77 21.31
N HIS A 216 12.04 -6.93 20.19
CA HIS A 216 12.66 -7.01 18.86
C HIS A 216 12.42 -5.76 17.99
N GLY A 217 11.87 -4.68 18.55
CA GLY A 217 11.63 -3.44 17.81
C GLY A 217 10.60 -3.57 16.68
N LEU A 218 9.62 -4.48 16.85
CA LEU A 218 8.55 -4.72 15.88
C LEU A 218 7.27 -4.01 16.34
N THR A 219 6.64 -3.27 15.43
CA THR A 219 5.39 -2.57 15.69
C THR A 219 4.21 -3.53 15.58
N TYR A 220 3.41 -3.60 16.63
CA TYR A 220 2.16 -4.34 16.59
C TYR A 220 1.11 -3.61 15.76
N VAL A 221 0.41 -4.32 14.88
CA VAL A 221 -0.73 -3.78 14.14
C VAL A 221 -2.02 -4.06 14.89
N SER A 222 -2.63 -3.02 15.40
CA SER A 222 -3.95 -3.04 16.03
C SER A 222 -5.01 -3.10 14.94
N ILE A 223 -5.82 -4.16 14.91
CA ILE A 223 -6.88 -4.29 13.89
C ILE A 223 -8.26 -3.99 14.49
N ASP A 224 -9.10 -3.30 13.72
CA ASP A 224 -10.54 -3.27 13.90
C ASP A 224 -11.22 -4.07 12.79
N GLY A 225 -12.02 -5.04 13.17
CA GLY A 225 -12.66 -5.95 12.24
C GLY A 225 -13.82 -6.72 12.86
N PRO A 226 -14.40 -7.69 12.17
CA PRO A 226 -15.48 -8.51 12.70
C PRO A 226 -15.08 -9.19 14.01
N ARG A 227 -15.89 -9.02 15.05
CA ARG A 227 -15.61 -9.55 16.39
C ARG A 227 -16.27 -10.91 16.57
N SER A 228 -15.47 -11.97 16.71
CA SER A 228 -15.93 -13.33 17.00
C SER A 228 -14.88 -14.13 17.74
N ARG A 229 -15.27 -15.30 18.26
CA ARG A 229 -14.31 -16.24 18.87
C ARG A 229 -13.33 -16.81 17.84
N ALA A 230 -13.61 -16.72 16.56
CA ALA A 230 -12.75 -17.22 15.47
C ALA A 230 -11.82 -16.15 14.89
N THR A 231 -12.04 -14.87 15.19
CA THR A 231 -11.21 -13.76 14.71
C THR A 231 -10.06 -13.43 15.67
N VAL A 232 -9.05 -12.79 15.15
CA VAL A 232 -8.03 -12.12 15.96
C VAL A 232 -8.69 -11.00 16.77
N PRO A 233 -8.37 -10.82 18.06
CA PRO A 233 -9.01 -9.81 18.90
C PRO A 233 -8.68 -8.39 18.41
N SER A 234 -9.65 -7.49 18.49
CA SER A 234 -9.41 -6.05 18.40
C SER A 234 -8.74 -5.57 19.70
N LEU A 235 -7.41 -5.57 19.68
CA LEU A 235 -6.59 -5.25 20.84
C LEU A 235 -5.63 -4.12 20.46
N PRO A 236 -5.88 -2.87 20.84
CA PRO A 236 -4.92 -1.80 20.63
C PRO A 236 -3.69 -1.98 21.49
N ALA A 237 -2.49 -1.83 20.93
CA ALA A 237 -1.24 -1.87 21.69
C ALA A 237 -0.13 -1.02 21.04
N LEU A 238 0.78 -0.51 21.89
CA LEU A 238 1.98 0.24 21.49
C LEU A 238 3.22 -0.57 21.91
N THR A 239 3.92 -1.14 20.94
CA THR A 239 5.13 -1.94 21.16
C THR A 239 6.42 -1.24 20.72
N THR A 240 6.31 -0.14 19.96
CA THR A 240 7.41 0.72 19.50
C THR A 240 6.99 2.19 19.59
N ALA A 241 7.82 3.10 19.08
CA ALA A 241 7.47 4.52 18.98
C ALA A 241 6.26 4.80 18.05
N ASP A 242 5.98 3.90 17.12
CA ASP A 242 4.89 4.01 16.16
C ASP A 242 3.73 3.09 16.54
N ALA A 243 2.49 3.58 16.40
CA ALA A 243 1.28 2.79 16.48
C ALA A 243 0.63 2.65 15.10
N VAL A 244 0.15 1.46 14.78
CA VAL A 244 -0.53 1.19 13.51
C VAL A 244 -1.91 0.62 13.78
N PHE A 245 -2.94 1.27 13.23
CA PHE A 245 -4.32 0.81 13.24
C PHE A 245 -4.76 0.49 11.82
N ARG A 246 -5.29 -0.72 11.61
CA ARG A 246 -5.89 -1.11 10.33
C ARG A 246 -7.36 -1.42 10.50
N LEU A 247 -8.19 -0.62 9.82
CA LEU A 247 -9.64 -0.60 10.00
C LEU A 247 -10.29 -1.39 8.84
N HIS A 248 -10.55 -2.67 9.10
CA HIS A 248 -11.02 -3.63 8.10
C HIS A 248 -12.53 -3.62 7.86
N GLY A 249 -13.28 -2.84 8.65
CA GLY A 249 -14.73 -2.93 8.68
C GLY A 249 -15.24 -4.09 9.56
N ARG A 250 -16.38 -3.89 10.20
CA ARG A 250 -17.00 -4.85 11.13
C ARG A 250 -18.05 -5.73 10.44
N ASN A 251 -17.89 -6.01 9.13
CA ASN A 251 -18.83 -6.82 8.34
C ASN A 251 -18.80 -8.30 8.79
N PHE A 252 -19.63 -8.62 9.79
CA PHE A 252 -19.73 -9.97 10.31
C PHE A 252 -20.34 -10.96 9.29
N GLN A 253 -21.26 -10.52 8.44
CA GLN A 253 -21.90 -11.37 7.44
C GLN A 253 -20.92 -11.83 6.36
N GLY A 254 -20.09 -10.92 5.86
CA GLY A 254 -19.01 -11.26 4.91
C GLY A 254 -17.99 -12.24 5.50
N PHE A 255 -17.64 -12.05 6.78
CA PHE A 255 -16.77 -12.97 7.52
C PHE A 255 -17.44 -14.35 7.70
N LEU A 256 -18.70 -14.40 8.12
CA LEU A 256 -19.44 -15.64 8.34
C LEU A 256 -19.58 -16.44 7.05
N ALA A 257 -19.83 -15.79 5.92
CA ALA A 257 -19.87 -16.43 4.60
C ALA A 257 -18.54 -17.14 4.28
N GLN A 258 -17.41 -16.51 4.58
CA GLN A 258 -16.09 -17.11 4.40
C GLN A 258 -15.90 -18.34 5.30
N VAL A 259 -16.30 -18.27 6.57
CA VAL A 259 -16.19 -19.39 7.52
C VAL A 259 -17.07 -20.57 7.09
N GLN A 260 -18.21 -20.29 6.44
CA GLN A 260 -19.10 -21.30 5.88
C GLN A 260 -18.63 -21.89 4.54
N GLY A 261 -17.40 -21.60 4.11
CA GLY A 261 -16.83 -22.11 2.87
C GLY A 261 -17.32 -21.38 1.59
N LYS A 262 -18.16 -20.36 1.72
CA LYS A 262 -18.47 -19.45 0.61
C LYS A 262 -17.22 -18.64 0.29
N ARG A 263 -17.06 -18.26 -0.97
CA ARG A 263 -15.93 -17.41 -1.42
C ARG A 263 -16.45 -16.01 -1.76
N PRO A 264 -16.78 -15.18 -0.76
CA PRO A 264 -17.19 -13.81 -1.04
C PRO A 264 -16.03 -13.09 -1.76
N SER A 265 -16.36 -12.20 -2.67
CA SER A 265 -15.37 -11.32 -3.28
C SER A 265 -14.70 -10.45 -2.19
N VAL A 266 -13.53 -9.90 -2.50
CA VAL A 266 -12.85 -8.98 -1.58
C VAL A 266 -13.76 -7.79 -1.25
N ALA A 267 -14.48 -7.27 -2.24
CA ALA A 267 -15.42 -6.16 -2.07
C ALA A 267 -16.57 -6.51 -1.09
N GLU A 268 -17.18 -7.69 -1.20
CA GLU A 268 -18.25 -8.13 -0.29
C GLU A 268 -17.74 -8.35 1.14
N LYS A 269 -16.52 -8.84 1.29
CA LYS A 269 -15.91 -9.09 2.61
C LYS A 269 -15.66 -7.80 3.39
N TYR A 270 -15.22 -6.74 2.70
CA TYR A 270 -14.85 -5.46 3.29
C TYR A 270 -15.92 -4.38 3.07
N ASP A 271 -17.14 -4.77 2.64
CA ASP A 271 -18.30 -3.87 2.48
C ASP A 271 -18.80 -3.42 3.84
N TYR A 272 -18.26 -2.32 4.33
CA TYR A 272 -18.59 -1.76 5.64
C TYR A 272 -18.37 -0.25 5.68
N LEU A 273 -19.43 0.49 5.97
CA LEU A 273 -19.34 1.91 6.30
C LEU A 273 -19.38 2.06 7.82
N TYR A 274 -18.30 2.50 8.41
CA TYR A 274 -18.28 2.81 9.84
C TYR A 274 -19.28 3.93 10.16
N SER A 275 -20.05 3.75 11.22
CA SER A 275 -20.88 4.80 11.79
C SER A 275 -20.02 5.84 12.51
N GLU A 276 -20.54 7.05 12.69
CA GLU A 276 -19.90 8.12 13.43
C GLU A 276 -19.49 7.68 14.85
N ARG A 277 -20.38 7.02 15.58
CA ARG A 277 -20.10 6.47 16.91
C ARG A 277 -18.91 5.50 16.92
N GLU A 278 -18.77 4.65 15.91
CA GLU A 278 -17.64 3.73 15.80
C GLU A 278 -16.34 4.47 15.50
N LEU A 279 -16.39 5.49 14.65
CA LEU A 279 -15.24 6.35 14.37
C LEU A 279 -14.82 7.16 15.61
N GLU A 280 -15.76 7.69 16.39
CA GLU A 280 -15.47 8.35 17.67
C GLU A 280 -14.78 7.39 18.66
N GLU A 281 -15.22 6.14 18.71
CA GLU A 281 -14.58 5.10 19.55
C GLU A 281 -13.12 4.88 19.12
N ILE A 282 -12.88 4.77 17.81
CA ILE A 282 -11.55 4.60 17.23
C ILE A 282 -10.70 5.85 17.48
N ALA A 283 -11.22 7.04 17.21
CA ALA A 283 -10.54 8.31 17.43
C ALA A 283 -10.14 8.50 18.89
N ARG A 284 -11.06 8.20 19.82
CA ARG A 284 -10.78 8.25 21.27
C ARG A 284 -9.66 7.29 21.66
N THR A 285 -9.69 6.06 21.14
CA THR A 285 -8.66 5.05 21.40
C THR A 285 -7.30 5.51 20.86
N ALA A 286 -7.23 5.97 19.61
CA ALA A 286 -6.01 6.51 19.03
C ALA A 286 -5.53 7.77 19.75
N GLY A 287 -6.46 8.64 20.17
CA GLY A 287 -6.19 9.87 20.90
C GLY A 287 -5.53 9.65 22.27
N THR A 288 -5.76 8.49 22.92
CA THR A 288 -5.06 8.16 24.17
C THR A 288 -3.55 7.95 23.99
N LEU A 289 -3.08 7.78 22.77
CA LEU A 289 -1.66 7.67 22.42
C LEU A 289 -1.00 9.04 22.16
N ASN A 290 -1.77 10.14 22.19
CA ASN A 290 -1.22 11.49 22.03
C ASN A 290 -0.16 11.77 23.12
N GLY A 291 1.00 12.24 22.70
CA GLY A 291 2.16 12.45 23.55
C GLY A 291 2.86 11.17 24.03
N ARG A 292 2.36 9.97 23.67
CA ARG A 292 2.95 8.66 23.99
C ARG A 292 3.57 7.98 22.77
N ALA A 293 2.93 8.08 21.60
CA ALA A 293 3.47 7.60 20.35
C ALA A 293 4.13 8.75 19.58
N GLU A 294 5.16 8.44 18.80
CA GLU A 294 5.75 9.39 17.85
C GLU A 294 4.79 9.61 16.69
N ARG A 295 4.34 8.52 16.09
CA ARG A 295 3.37 8.52 15.00
C ARG A 295 2.25 7.53 15.28
N VAL A 296 1.07 7.88 14.84
CA VAL A 296 -0.10 7.00 14.82
C VAL A 296 -0.61 6.92 13.39
N HIS A 297 -0.46 5.76 12.78
CA HIS A 297 -0.98 5.47 11.44
C HIS A 297 -2.36 4.84 11.54
N LEU A 298 -3.32 5.38 10.79
CA LEU A 298 -4.68 4.83 10.70
C LEU A 298 -4.99 4.55 9.22
N ALA A 299 -5.00 3.28 8.85
CA ALA A 299 -5.23 2.81 7.48
C ALA A 299 -6.66 2.27 7.33
N MET A 300 -7.50 2.98 6.57
CA MET A 300 -8.83 2.52 6.22
C MET A 300 -8.74 1.39 5.18
N ASN A 301 -9.21 0.21 5.56
CA ASN A 301 -9.18 -0.99 4.72
C ASN A 301 -10.58 -1.62 4.53
N ASN A 302 -11.63 -0.84 4.73
CA ASN A 302 -13.02 -1.15 4.46
C ASN A 302 -13.37 -0.88 2.98
N ASN A 303 -12.65 -1.55 2.08
CA ASN A 303 -12.57 -1.24 0.64
C ASN A 303 -13.87 -1.57 -0.11
N ARG A 304 -14.84 -0.67 -0.03
CA ARG A 304 -16.06 -0.69 -0.84
C ARG A 304 -16.45 0.72 -1.23
N ARG A 305 -16.56 0.99 -2.54
CA ARG A 305 -16.91 2.33 -3.07
C ARG A 305 -16.03 3.42 -2.42
N ASP A 306 -16.67 4.50 -1.96
CA ASP A 306 -16.00 5.61 -1.27
C ASP A 306 -15.96 5.47 0.25
N TYR A 307 -16.40 4.33 0.80
CA TYR A 307 -16.47 4.14 2.24
C TYR A 307 -15.15 4.42 2.97
N PRO A 308 -13.99 3.91 2.48
CA PRO A 308 -12.73 4.23 3.12
C PRO A 308 -12.39 5.72 3.05
N ALA A 309 -12.69 6.40 1.93
CA ALA A 309 -12.44 7.83 1.79
C ALA A 309 -13.34 8.65 2.71
N THR A 310 -14.63 8.34 2.75
CA THR A 310 -15.61 9.00 3.64
C THR A 310 -15.20 8.86 5.10
N ASN A 311 -14.99 7.62 5.55
CA ASN A 311 -14.62 7.36 6.94
C ASN A 311 -13.22 7.90 7.29
N GLY A 312 -12.27 7.86 6.35
CA GLY A 312 -10.94 8.42 6.55
C GLY A 312 -10.96 9.93 6.76
N MET A 313 -11.76 10.67 5.98
CA MET A 313 -11.95 12.11 6.16
C MET A 313 -12.65 12.45 7.48
N GLN A 314 -13.70 11.70 7.85
CA GLN A 314 -14.37 11.86 9.15
C GLN A 314 -13.41 11.64 10.31
N LEU A 315 -12.63 10.56 10.26
CA LEU A 315 -11.64 10.25 11.29
C LEU A 315 -10.52 11.30 11.38
N LYS A 316 -10.11 11.84 10.23
CA LYS A 316 -9.14 12.93 10.16
C LYS A 316 -9.66 14.19 10.83
N ALA A 317 -10.91 14.56 10.59
CA ALA A 317 -11.57 15.71 11.25
C ALA A 317 -11.71 15.51 12.77
N MET A 318 -11.92 14.26 13.24
CA MET A 318 -12.01 13.96 14.66
C MET A 318 -10.66 14.01 15.40
N LEU A 319 -9.55 13.71 14.71
CA LEU A 319 -8.21 13.63 15.31
C LEU A 319 -7.38 14.90 15.13
N LEU A 320 -7.67 15.70 14.11
CA LEU A 320 -6.94 16.92 13.75
C LEU A 320 -7.89 18.09 13.78
N GLU A 321 -7.93 18.82 14.91
CA GLU A 321 -8.89 19.89 15.19
C GLU A 321 -8.95 20.96 14.10
N ASP A 322 -7.82 21.30 13.48
CA ASP A 322 -7.71 22.37 12.47
C ASP A 322 -7.88 21.84 11.04
N TRP A 323 -8.08 20.54 10.86
CA TRP A 323 -8.19 19.98 9.52
C TRP A 323 -9.59 20.15 8.95
N GLN A 324 -9.65 20.70 7.74
CA GLN A 324 -10.86 20.77 6.93
C GLN A 324 -10.61 20.05 5.59
N PRO A 325 -11.60 19.39 5.02
CA PRO A 325 -11.46 18.83 3.68
C PRO A 325 -11.20 19.96 2.68
N PRO A 326 -10.33 19.76 1.69
CA PRO A 326 -10.07 20.76 0.66
C PRO A 326 -11.31 21.03 -0.18
N ASP A 327 -11.39 22.23 -0.77
CA ASP A 327 -12.45 22.56 -1.71
C ASP A 327 -12.30 21.70 -2.98
N ARG A 328 -13.32 20.90 -3.25
CA ARG A 328 -13.32 19.98 -4.40
C ARG A 328 -13.46 20.70 -5.74
N GLU A 329 -14.16 21.82 -5.78
CA GLU A 329 -14.38 22.60 -7.00
C GLU A 329 -13.07 23.29 -7.42
N GLU A 330 -12.35 23.88 -6.48
CA GLU A 330 -11.03 24.45 -6.70
C GLU A 330 -10.02 23.39 -7.23
N LEU A 331 -9.98 22.21 -6.62
CA LEU A 331 -9.13 21.12 -7.08
C LEU A 331 -9.50 20.61 -8.47
N ILE A 332 -10.78 20.61 -8.82
CA ILE A 332 -11.25 20.23 -10.16
C ILE A 332 -10.77 21.25 -11.19
N GLU A 333 -10.84 22.52 -10.89
CA GLU A 333 -10.36 23.59 -11.77
C GLU A 333 -8.85 23.46 -12.00
N GLU A 334 -8.06 23.30 -10.95
CA GLU A 334 -6.60 23.09 -11.04
C GLU A 334 -6.24 21.86 -11.90
N LEU A 335 -6.96 20.75 -11.70
CA LEU A 335 -6.77 19.55 -12.50
C LEU A 335 -7.07 19.78 -13.98
N GLN A 336 -8.12 20.55 -14.30
CA GLN A 336 -8.49 20.88 -15.66
C GLN A 336 -7.44 21.79 -16.31
N GLU A 337 -6.93 22.78 -15.61
CA GLU A 337 -5.86 23.66 -16.08
C GLU A 337 -4.57 22.87 -16.39
N THR A 338 -4.16 22.01 -15.47
CA THR A 338 -3.01 21.10 -15.67
C THR A 338 -3.19 20.24 -16.90
N ARG A 339 -4.37 19.68 -17.13
CA ARG A 339 -4.70 18.88 -18.31
C ARG A 339 -4.64 19.72 -19.60
N ARG A 340 -5.12 20.97 -19.58
CA ARG A 340 -5.04 21.91 -20.72
C ARG A 340 -3.59 22.23 -21.06
N ALA A 341 -2.78 22.57 -20.07
CA ALA A 341 -1.35 22.86 -20.24
C ALA A 341 -0.57 21.68 -20.85
N ARG A 342 -0.79 20.46 -20.34
CA ARG A 342 -0.17 19.24 -20.87
C ARG A 342 -0.59 18.96 -22.32
N ARG A 343 -1.84 19.17 -22.69
CA ARG A 343 -2.33 19.03 -24.07
C ARG A 343 -1.66 20.03 -25.02
N GLN A 344 -1.51 21.29 -24.60
CA GLN A 344 -0.84 22.31 -25.37
C GLN A 344 0.65 22.01 -25.58
N SER A 345 1.35 21.57 -24.54
CA SER A 345 2.75 21.19 -24.61
C SER A 345 2.97 20.01 -25.58
N ARG A 346 2.14 18.97 -25.51
CA ARG A 346 2.19 17.83 -26.45
C ARG A 346 1.94 18.25 -27.89
N ARG A 347 0.98 19.16 -28.15
CA ARG A 347 0.72 19.68 -29.48
C ARG A 347 1.92 20.47 -30.04
N ARG A 348 2.57 21.29 -29.18
CA ARG A 348 3.79 22.04 -29.59
C ARG A 348 4.95 21.08 -29.90
N ALA A 349 5.19 20.08 -29.10
CA ALA A 349 6.23 19.08 -29.31
C ALA A 349 5.99 18.29 -30.61
N SER A 350 4.76 17.87 -30.91
CA SER A 350 4.41 17.18 -32.13
C SER A 350 4.57 18.09 -33.37
N ALA A 351 4.21 19.35 -33.26
CA ALA A 351 4.38 20.31 -34.37
C ALA A 351 5.87 20.61 -34.65
N ALA A 352 6.72 20.63 -33.61
CA ALA A 352 8.17 20.81 -33.75
C ALA A 352 8.81 19.59 -34.48
N SER A 353 8.48 18.37 -34.04
CA SER A 353 8.98 17.14 -34.64
C SER A 353 8.59 16.99 -36.13
N HIS A 354 7.39 17.46 -36.51
CA HIS A 354 6.94 17.48 -37.89
C HIS A 354 7.67 18.54 -38.77
N ARG A 355 8.16 19.64 -38.17
CA ARG A 355 8.97 20.64 -38.87
C ARG A 355 10.38 20.11 -39.14
N ASP A 356 10.99 19.46 -38.14
CA ASP A 356 12.33 18.89 -38.28
C ASP A 356 12.38 17.74 -39.31
N SER A 357 11.34 16.90 -39.35
CA SER A 357 11.24 15.85 -40.34
C SER A 357 11.05 16.38 -41.78
N ARG A 358 10.44 17.55 -41.97
CA ARG A 358 10.30 18.20 -43.28
C ARG A 358 11.58 18.93 -43.73
N SER A 359 12.36 19.48 -42.82
CA SER A 359 13.64 20.12 -43.13
C SER A 359 14.74 19.10 -43.47
N ALA A 360 14.69 17.89 -42.90
CA ALA A 360 15.61 16.81 -43.19
C ALA A 360 15.33 16.10 -44.53
N GLY A 361 14.13 16.24 -45.11
CA GLY A 361 13.71 15.62 -46.37
C GLY A 361 13.96 16.47 -47.64
N GLY A 362 14.51 17.71 -47.49
CA GLY A 362 14.60 18.70 -48.58
C GLY A 362 15.93 18.80 -49.36
N SER A 363 16.95 17.98 -49.07
CA SER A 363 18.25 18.06 -49.72
C SER A 363 18.64 16.75 -50.46
N GLY A 364 17.97 16.48 -51.59
CA GLY A 364 18.24 15.28 -52.38
C GLY A 364 17.73 15.34 -53.81
N SER A 365 17.84 16.51 -54.47
CA SER A 365 17.65 16.59 -55.95
C SER A 365 19.00 16.77 -56.61
N THR A 366 19.66 15.66 -56.98
CA THR A 366 20.76 15.63 -57.94
C THR A 366 20.20 15.77 -59.37
N PRO A 367 20.74 16.64 -60.19
CA PRO A 367 20.31 16.77 -61.59
C PRO A 367 20.82 15.58 -62.44
N ARG A 368 19.90 14.87 -63.06
CA ARG A 368 20.22 13.90 -64.12
C ARG A 368 20.89 14.61 -65.34
N SER A 369 22.17 14.37 -65.56
CA SER A 369 22.87 14.66 -66.77
C SER A 369 22.41 13.74 -67.95
N ARG A 370 21.87 14.32 -68.98
CA ARG A 370 21.68 13.71 -70.31
C ARG A 370 23.03 13.60 -71.02
N ALA A 371 23.40 12.43 -71.44
CA ALA A 371 24.32 12.17 -72.55
C ALA A 371 23.79 10.87 -73.17
N GLY A 372 23.37 10.81 -74.40
CA GLY A 372 24.02 11.15 -75.68
C GLY A 372 24.35 9.84 -76.40
N SER A 373 23.46 9.47 -77.35
CA SER A 373 23.53 8.50 -78.40
C SER A 373 24.92 7.95 -78.85
N GLY A 374 25.00 6.65 -79.18
CA GLY A 374 26.10 6.02 -79.90
C GLY A 374 25.73 4.64 -80.43
N ARG A 375 25.42 4.51 -81.64
CA ARG A 375 25.09 3.33 -82.44
C ARG A 375 26.29 2.35 -82.61
N ARG A 376 25.91 1.13 -82.99
CA ARG A 376 26.43 0.05 -83.88
C ARG A 376 26.94 -1.18 -83.10
N ALA A 377 26.30 -2.30 -83.31
CA ALA A 377 26.45 -3.30 -84.42
C ALA A 377 27.66 -4.23 -84.18
N SER A 378 27.42 -5.43 -83.86
CA SER A 378 27.63 -6.70 -84.47
C SER A 378 27.07 -7.83 -83.56
#